data_b6a0aab4c117c6abd9da959b0f7bef35
#
_entry.id   b6a0aab4c117c6abd9da959b0f7bef35
#
_cell.length_a   1.000
_cell.length_b   1.000
_cell.length_c   1.000
_cell.angle_alpha   90.00
_cell.angle_beta   90.00
_cell.angle_gamma   90.00
#
_symmetry.space_group_name_H-M   'P 1'
#
loop_
_entity.id
_entity.type
_entity.pdbx_description
1 polymer ?
#
loop_
_entity_poly.entity_id
_entity_poly.type
_entity_poly.pdbx_seq_one_letter_code
_entity_poly.pdbx_strand_id
1 'polypeptide(L)'
;MSDKKLYKVVFMNQGQVYEVYARNVSHGALFGFVEVEKLVFGERTTVVVDPAEEKIKSEFEDVRRTYLPMHSIVRIDEVEKQGTSKISKLEGSNVAQFPMPMYTPGDGKS
;
A
#
# COMPACT_ATOMS: atom_id res chain seq x y z
N MET A 1 -12.71 18.82 15.13
CA MET A 1 -12.34 18.45 14.96
C MET A 1 -11.98 17.55 14.45
N SER A 2 -11.86 17.23 13.97
CA SER A 2 -11.76 16.23 13.59
C SER A 2 -10.57 15.82 13.41
N ASP A 3 -10.09 15.03 13.83
CA ASP A 3 -9.00 14.58 13.63
C ASP A 3 -9.01 13.70 12.61
N LYS A 4 -8.98 13.95 11.39
CA LYS A 4 -8.97 13.07 10.33
C LYS A 4 -7.63 12.52 10.23
N LYS A 5 -7.44 11.31 10.55
CA LYS A 5 -6.16 10.67 10.43
C LYS A 5 -5.93 10.25 8.99
N LEU A 6 -4.69 10.12 8.61
CA LEU A 6 -4.33 9.72 7.27
C LEU A 6 -3.20 8.71 7.38
N TYR A 7 -3.34 7.60 6.70
CA TYR A 7 -2.35 6.54 6.76
C TYR A 7 -1.80 6.25 5.39
N LYS A 8 -0.50 5.98 5.35
CA LYS A 8 0.14 5.55 4.12
C LYS A 8 0.36 4.06 4.29
N VAL A 9 -0.18 3.27 3.39
CA VAL A 9 -0.09 1.82 3.47
C VAL A 9 0.73 1.34 2.30
N VAL A 10 1.78 0.59 2.58
CA VAL A 10 2.64 0.04 1.55
C VAL A 10 2.49 -1.47 1.62
N PHE A 11 2.10 -2.10 0.54
CA PHE A 11 1.87 -3.54 0.55
C PHE A 11 2.24 -4.14 -0.81
N MET A 12 2.41 -5.45 -0.82
CA MET A 12 2.77 -6.14 -2.03
C MET A 12 1.57 -6.86 -2.59
N ASN A 13 1.40 -6.77 -3.89
CA ASN A 13 0.27 -7.42 -4.52
C ASN A 13 0.70 -7.84 -5.92
N GLN A 14 0.68 -9.16 -6.16
CA GLN A 14 1.01 -9.68 -7.47
C GLN A 14 2.38 -9.23 -7.98
N GLY A 15 3.35 -9.27 -7.11
CA GLY A 15 4.71 -8.92 -7.49
C GLY A 15 4.96 -7.44 -7.65
N GLN A 16 4.03 -6.63 -7.21
CA GLN A 16 4.22 -5.19 -7.30
C GLN A 16 4.04 -4.57 -5.93
N VAL A 17 4.64 -3.43 -5.74
CA VAL A 17 4.55 -2.72 -4.49
C VAL A 17 3.57 -1.57 -4.66
N TYR A 18 2.55 -1.57 -3.82
CA TYR A 18 1.52 -0.54 -3.86
C TYR A 18 1.73 0.42 -2.70
N GLU A 19 1.56 1.71 -2.96
CA GLU A 19 1.56 2.70 -1.91
C GLU A 19 0.27 3.47 -2.04
N VAL A 20 -0.56 3.41 -1.05
CA VAL A 20 -1.85 4.09 -1.08
C VAL A 20 -2.06 4.87 0.19
N TYR A 21 -3.01 5.77 0.19
CA TYR A 21 -3.35 6.56 1.36
C TYR A 21 -4.80 6.32 1.70
N ALA A 22 -5.09 6.21 2.98
CA ALA A 22 -6.44 5.92 3.43
C ALA A 22 -6.72 6.63 4.73
N ARG A 23 -7.98 6.87 4.99
CA ARG A 23 -8.37 7.54 6.22
C ARG A 23 -8.60 6.58 7.35
N ASN A 24 -8.80 5.32 7.05
CA ASN A 24 -9.08 4.37 8.11
C ASN A 24 -8.37 3.07 7.86
N VAL A 25 -7.59 2.63 8.86
CA VAL A 25 -6.89 1.37 8.78
C VAL A 25 -7.07 0.69 10.12
N SER A 26 -7.51 -0.55 10.10
CA SER A 26 -7.72 -1.26 11.36
C SER A 26 -7.52 -2.74 11.13
N HIS A 27 -7.44 -3.51 12.20
CA HIS A 27 -7.29 -4.93 12.01
C HIS A 27 -8.65 -5.60 11.96
N GLY A 28 -9.69 -4.88 12.13
CA GLY A 28 -11.02 -5.36 11.83
C GLY A 28 -11.40 -6.73 12.32
N ALA A 29 -12.37 -7.31 11.65
CA ALA A 29 -12.94 -8.57 12.09
C ALA A 29 -12.32 -9.80 11.44
N LEU A 30 -11.65 -9.66 10.33
CA LEU A 30 -11.07 -10.81 9.68
C LEU A 30 -9.69 -11.08 10.23
N PHE A 31 -9.55 -12.21 10.88
CA PHE A 31 -8.27 -12.54 11.48
C PHE A 31 -7.20 -12.66 10.42
N GLY A 32 -6.05 -12.08 10.66
CA GLY A 32 -4.94 -12.15 9.71
C GLY A 32 -5.00 -11.15 8.58
N PHE A 33 -5.99 -10.26 8.61
CA PHE A 33 -6.11 -9.25 7.58
C PHE A 33 -6.17 -7.86 8.20
N VAL A 34 -5.77 -6.88 7.42
CA VAL A 34 -5.86 -5.50 7.83
C VAL A 34 -6.92 -4.87 6.94
N GLU A 35 -7.83 -4.13 7.53
CA GLU A 35 -8.89 -3.47 6.79
C GLU A 35 -8.47 -2.07 6.45
N VAL A 36 -8.59 -1.69 5.20
CA VAL A 36 -8.24 -0.37 4.74
C VAL A 36 -9.48 0.23 4.10
N GLU A 37 -9.92 1.37 4.63
CA GLU A 37 -11.12 2.02 4.13
C GLU A 37 -10.87 3.46 3.78
N LYS A 38 -11.73 4.00 2.99
CA LYS A 38 -11.68 5.41 2.64
C LYS A 38 -10.35 5.79 2.01
N LEU A 39 -10.04 5.08 0.95
CA LEU A 39 -8.85 5.39 0.21
C LEU A 39 -8.98 6.77 -0.41
N VAL A 40 -7.90 7.51 -0.40
CA VAL A 40 -7.93 8.86 -0.95
C VAL A 40 -6.89 8.96 -2.05
N PHE A 41 -7.21 9.73 -3.08
CA PHE A 41 -6.31 9.91 -4.19
C PHE A 41 -6.18 11.40 -4.47
N GLY A 42 -5.27 11.74 -5.35
CA GLY A 42 -5.00 13.14 -5.60
C GLY A 42 -6.22 13.88 -6.14
N GLU A 43 -6.25 15.18 -5.86
CA GLU A 43 -7.34 15.97 -6.31
C GLU A 43 -7.20 16.19 -7.78
N ARG A 44 -8.31 16.40 -8.42
CA ARG A 44 -8.24 16.61 -9.77
C ARG A 44 -8.11 17.99 -10.05
N THR A 45 -7.69 18.87 -9.19
CA THR A 45 -7.59 20.27 -9.44
C THR A 45 -6.38 20.60 -10.27
N THR A 46 -5.44 19.68 -10.39
CA THR A 46 -4.26 20.00 -11.14
C THR A 46 -4.46 19.61 -12.58
N VAL A 47 -3.74 20.23 -13.44
CA VAL A 47 -3.82 19.92 -14.81
C VAL A 47 -3.12 18.63 -15.11
N VAL A 48 -2.10 18.33 -14.37
CA VAL A 48 -1.32 17.13 -14.62
C VAL A 48 -1.93 15.96 -13.91
N VAL A 49 -2.17 14.90 -14.63
CA VAL A 49 -2.72 13.70 -14.07
C VAL A 49 -1.63 12.67 -14.08
N ASP A 50 -1.36 12.07 -12.94
CA ASP A 50 -0.35 11.05 -12.84
C ASP A 50 -0.96 9.73 -13.34
N PRO A 51 -0.48 9.19 -14.45
CA PRO A 51 -1.07 7.97 -14.98
C PRO A 51 -1.00 6.81 -14.01
N ALA A 52 0.04 6.76 -13.20
CA ALA A 52 0.18 5.67 -12.27
C ALA A 52 -0.89 5.77 -11.18
N GLU A 53 -1.18 6.98 -10.74
CA GLU A 53 -2.19 7.13 -9.71
C GLU A 53 -3.57 6.89 -10.30
N GLU A 54 -3.79 7.25 -11.55
CA GLU A 54 -5.07 6.99 -12.17
C GLU A 54 -5.32 5.49 -12.29
N LYS A 55 -4.30 4.74 -12.56
CA LYS A 55 -4.45 3.32 -12.68
C LYS A 55 -4.84 2.71 -11.35
N ILE A 56 -4.19 3.11 -10.28
CA ILE A 56 -4.47 2.53 -8.99
C ILE A 56 -5.83 3.03 -8.49
N LYS A 57 -6.18 4.26 -8.81
CA LYS A 57 -7.47 4.79 -8.42
C LYS A 57 -8.58 4.00 -9.11
N SER A 58 -8.37 3.67 -10.36
CA SER A 58 -9.35 2.90 -11.09
C SER A 58 -9.52 1.52 -10.50
N GLU A 59 -8.45 0.92 -10.04
CA GLU A 59 -8.52 -0.41 -9.47
C GLU A 59 -9.37 -0.41 -8.21
N PHE A 60 -9.37 0.66 -7.44
CA PHE A 60 -10.13 0.71 -6.21
C PHE A 60 -11.40 1.55 -6.32
N GLU A 61 -11.79 1.87 -7.53
CA GLU A 61 -12.89 2.78 -7.72
C GLU A 61 -14.17 2.40 -7.02
N ASP A 62 -14.55 1.15 -7.08
CA ASP A 62 -15.78 0.74 -6.43
C ASP A 62 -15.54 -0.02 -5.16
N VAL A 63 -14.37 0.09 -4.60
CA VAL A 63 -14.03 -0.65 -3.42
C VAL A 63 -14.24 0.23 -2.20
N ARG A 64 -15.15 -0.21 -1.32
CA ARG A 64 -15.39 0.53 -0.10
C ARG A 64 -14.35 0.17 0.93
N ARG A 65 -13.96 -1.07 0.98
CA ARG A 65 -13.02 -1.54 1.99
C ARG A 65 -12.23 -2.67 1.37
N THR A 66 -10.95 -2.68 1.59
CA THR A 66 -10.15 -3.77 1.09
C THR A 66 -9.49 -4.45 2.28
N TYR A 67 -9.34 -5.76 2.20
CA TYR A 67 -8.75 -6.53 3.26
C TYR A 67 -7.41 -7.04 2.74
N LEU A 68 -6.34 -6.64 3.40
CA LEU A 68 -5.01 -7.01 2.96
C LEU A 68 -4.43 -8.03 3.92
N PRO A 69 -3.91 -9.13 3.41
CA PRO A 69 -3.28 -10.11 4.30
C PRO A 69 -2.14 -9.44 5.06
N MET A 70 -2.06 -9.68 6.33
CA MET A 70 -1.07 -9.00 7.14
C MET A 70 0.33 -9.21 6.63
N HIS A 71 0.61 -10.40 6.13
CA HIS A 71 1.96 -10.66 5.67
C HIS A 71 2.30 -9.97 4.35
N SER A 72 1.35 -9.36 3.69
CA SER A 72 1.66 -8.64 2.46
C SER A 72 1.97 -7.18 2.75
N ILE A 73 1.78 -6.74 3.97
CA ILE A 73 2.00 -5.35 4.29
C ILE A 73 3.44 -5.10 4.62
N VAL A 74 4.03 -4.11 3.98
CA VAL A 74 5.39 -3.75 4.23
C VAL A 74 5.46 -2.80 5.42
N ARG A 75 4.60 -1.79 5.40
CA ARG A 75 4.54 -0.88 6.54
C ARG A 75 3.31 0.01 6.43
N ILE A 76 2.87 0.51 7.53
CA ILE A 76 1.76 1.44 7.59
C ILE A 76 2.22 2.60 8.44
N ASP A 77 2.11 3.81 7.93
CA ASP A 77 2.50 4.98 8.67
C ASP A 77 1.33 5.93 8.79
N GLU A 78 1.19 6.54 9.93
CA GLU A 78 0.22 7.61 10.08
C GLU A 78 0.97 8.87 9.65
N VAL A 79 0.49 9.56 8.65
CA VAL A 79 1.20 10.68 8.07
C VAL A 79 0.38 11.94 8.15
N GLU A 80 1.00 13.07 7.95
CA GLU A 80 0.30 14.32 8.00
C GLU A 80 -0.10 14.82 6.63
N LYS A 81 0.58 14.41 5.59
CA LYS A 81 0.27 14.88 4.26
C LYS A 81 0.08 13.73 3.31
N GLN A 82 -0.83 13.90 2.41
CA GLN A 82 -1.10 12.90 1.41
C GLN A 82 -0.12 13.04 0.27
N GLY A 83 0.45 11.94 -0.14
CA GLY A 83 1.31 11.94 -1.31
C GLY A 83 0.57 11.30 -2.47
N THR A 84 1.30 11.00 -3.51
CA THR A 84 0.74 10.38 -4.68
C THR A 84 0.77 8.87 -4.53
N SER A 85 -0.35 8.22 -4.75
CA SER A 85 -0.39 6.77 -4.72
C SER A 85 0.32 6.22 -5.93
N LYS A 86 0.98 5.10 -5.78
CA LYS A 86 1.71 4.54 -6.89
C LYS A 86 1.91 3.05 -6.80
N ILE A 87 2.24 2.44 -7.91
CA ILE A 87 2.53 1.04 -8.01
C ILE A 87 3.90 0.92 -8.61
N SER A 88 4.77 0.16 -7.99
CA SER A 88 6.14 -0.02 -8.49
C SER A 88 6.37 -1.49 -8.69
N LYS A 89 7.18 -1.82 -9.66
CA LYS A 89 7.50 -3.20 -9.88
C LYS A 89 8.59 -3.64 -8.96
N LEU A 90 8.50 -4.86 -8.53
CA LEU A 90 9.52 -5.41 -7.70
C LEU A 90 10.44 -6.14 -8.63
N GLU A 91 11.56 -5.57 -8.94
CA GLU A 91 12.50 -6.21 -9.83
C GLU A 91 13.46 -7.08 -9.10
N GLY A 92 14.02 -8.01 -9.79
CA GLY A 92 14.95 -8.93 -9.16
C GLY A 92 16.09 -8.24 -8.46
N SER A 93 16.62 -7.22 -9.07
CA SER A 93 17.72 -6.51 -8.46
C SER A 93 17.27 -5.78 -7.21
N ASN A 94 16.01 -5.48 -7.11
CA ASN A 94 15.54 -4.77 -5.95
C ASN A 94 15.23 -5.68 -4.80
N VAL A 95 15.08 -6.92 -5.04
CA VAL A 95 14.75 -7.84 -3.99
C VAL A 95 15.82 -7.80 -2.93
N ALA A 96 17.05 -7.67 -3.33
CA ALA A 96 18.12 -7.67 -2.38
C ALA A 96 18.07 -6.47 -1.47
N GLN A 97 17.37 -5.45 -1.86
CA GLN A 97 17.31 -4.27 -1.05
C GLN A 97 16.27 -4.37 0.03
N PHE A 98 15.41 -5.35 -0.05
CA PHE A 98 14.43 -5.49 0.97
C PHE A 98 15.01 -6.39 1.99
N PRO A 99 15.04 -6.00 3.19
CA PRO A 99 15.53 -6.84 4.23
C PRO A 99 14.61 -7.96 4.47
N MET A 100 14.34 -8.76 3.54
CA MET A 100 13.47 -9.80 3.73
C MET A 100 14.09 -10.78 4.57
N PRO A 101 13.44 -11.28 5.42
CA PRO A 101 13.93 -12.23 6.31
C PRO A 101 13.98 -13.48 5.69
N MET A 102 14.30 -13.73 4.81
CA MET A 102 14.20 -14.86 4.31
C MET A 102 15.07 -15.68 4.57
N TYR A 103 15.40 -16.16 4.86
CA TYR A 103 16.19 -17.00 5.00
C TYR A 103 16.34 -17.82 4.06
N THR A 104 17.01 -18.00 3.57
CA THR A 104 17.11 -18.71 2.66
C THR A 104 17.70 -19.79 2.96
N PRO A 105 17.44 -20.61 2.74
CA PRO A 105 17.87 -21.75 3.04
C PRO A 105 19.11 -21.92 2.51
N GLY A 106 19.47 -22.14 2.59
CA GLY A 106 20.43 -22.32 2.14
C GLY A 106 21.18 -21.71 1.80
N ASP A 107 20.98 -21.27 1.91
CA ASP A 107 21.60 -20.81 1.70
C ASP A 107 22.34 -20.76 2.02
N GLY A 108 22.08 -21.08 2.18
CA GLY A 108 22.45 -21.19 2.58
C GLY A 108 23.30 -21.44 2.42
N LYS A 109 23.26 -21.56 2.30
CA LYS A 109 23.87 -21.77 2.18
C LYS A 109 24.52 -21.80 2.25
N SER A 110 24.43 -21.95 2.38
CA SER A 110 24.82 -21.90 2.61
C SER A 110 25.22 -21.72 2.77
#